data_f3ecbb2685ae067bb0d5e2f53f3cceb4
#
_entry.id   f3ecbb2685ae067bb0d5e2f53f3cceb4
#
_cell.length_a   1.000
_cell.length_b   1.000
_cell.length_c   1.000
_cell.angle_alpha   90.00
_cell.angle_beta   90.00
_cell.angle_gamma   90.00
#
_symmetry.space_group_name_H-M   'P 1'
#
loop_
_entity.id
_entity.type
_entity.pdbx_description
1 polymer ?
#
loop_
_entity_poly.entity_id
_entity_poly.type
_entity_poly.pdbx_seq_one_letter_code
_entity_poly.pdbx_strand_id
1 'polypeptide(L)'
;GTRSHTRDGGQSRNGAENPENGSSNAYWEAPLLLNPQNQMQVLHFANSIYRGDKFGTEWSYKSTPGINTIFDASVAESDSNVIAVSRGNKINLTNDGGTTWQNISSGLPGYSITDIAFDPKNANTIVVTFNRYQDDGKKIYISFDQGSSWQNITYNLNNMPLLTVALDHSDSSYIYVGGEIGIYYKSINGTEWTLYNNNLPNACVKDLEIHYGSNRLRAATYGRGLWEYTLVGRNDYPAITNTSITSTPDDVTPKKGIDQYVHATIAYTGTLTEVKALWSLNDQSLTNEITMTNIGGNNWKSATPIGRKELGDMLYFKVIATSSLGQKSETYTFNYKVHEFIYCDAIGSEGTGSDYIKAVNLNGVTQTSGQDYYGDFTNTRFELSDNIAHELEVVMQYNWDSDSVTAWIDYNGDASFTNDEQLIFTELANFKATATIQAPQDVNLDTDLRMRIRSQYYSNYMDPCGDKYGEVEDYTVKFIHSTIDIKDVSTLEAFISPNPSKDRFNVSLAKKSAFLQVEVIDITGKTVLRERRENVSDLEIKHSLASGTYIAIIQTDNGQSQLKLVVK
;
A
#
# COMPACT_ATOMS: atom_id res chain seq x y z
N GLY A 1 12.79 8.40 -26.33
CA GLY A 1 13.52 7.63 -25.31
C GLY A 1 12.69 6.46 -24.85
N THR A 2 13.34 5.40 -24.36
CA THR A 2 12.64 4.26 -23.75
C THR A 2 12.13 4.67 -22.38
N ARG A 3 10.88 4.36 -22.08
CA ARG A 3 10.30 4.51 -20.75
C ARG A 3 10.43 3.20 -19.99
N SER A 4 10.54 3.30 -18.69
CA SER A 4 10.47 2.16 -17.79
C SER A 4 9.73 2.57 -16.53
N HIS A 5 9.08 1.61 -15.89
CA HIS A 5 8.48 1.80 -14.57
C HIS A 5 9.14 0.85 -13.57
N THR A 6 9.07 1.21 -12.33
CA THR A 6 9.52 0.40 -11.18
C THR A 6 8.40 0.29 -10.16
N ARG A 7 8.35 -0.81 -9.42
CA ARG A 7 7.43 -1.01 -8.30
C ARG A 7 8.16 -1.21 -6.97
N ASP A 8 9.49 -1.20 -7.00
CA ASP A 8 10.39 -1.50 -5.89
C ASP A 8 11.38 -0.36 -5.61
N GLY A 9 10.96 0.89 -5.80
CA GLY A 9 11.81 2.06 -5.56
C GLY A 9 13.01 2.17 -6.51
N GLY A 10 12.96 1.53 -7.68
CA GLY A 10 14.03 1.62 -8.69
C GLY A 10 15.04 0.49 -8.66
N GLN A 11 14.83 -0.53 -7.83
CA GLN A 11 15.70 -1.71 -7.78
C GLN A 11 15.55 -2.57 -9.04
N SER A 12 14.33 -2.68 -9.56
CA SER A 12 14.05 -3.29 -10.85
C SER A 12 13.44 -2.30 -11.83
N ARG A 13 13.51 -2.60 -13.12
CA ARG A 13 12.93 -1.80 -14.20
C ARG A 13 12.19 -2.70 -15.17
N ASN A 14 10.91 -2.41 -15.37
CA ASN A 14 10.09 -3.03 -16.39
C ASN A 14 9.93 -2.07 -17.57
N GLY A 15 10.00 -2.56 -18.80
CA GLY A 15 9.75 -1.76 -19.98
C GLY A 15 8.32 -1.23 -19.97
N ALA A 16 8.14 0.06 -20.23
CA ALA A 16 6.82 0.64 -20.40
C ALA A 16 6.54 0.80 -21.90
N GLU A 17 5.29 0.57 -22.30
CA GLU A 17 4.87 0.82 -23.69
C GLU A 17 5.04 2.30 -24.04
N ASN A 18 5.41 2.56 -25.28
CA ASN A 18 5.48 3.92 -25.81
C ASN A 18 4.08 4.30 -26.34
N PRO A 19 3.36 5.27 -25.72
CA PRO A 19 2.02 5.64 -26.16
C PRO A 19 1.96 6.17 -27.59
N GLU A 20 3.08 6.58 -28.16
CA GLU A 20 3.16 7.19 -29.49
C GLU A 20 3.42 6.17 -30.62
N ASN A 21 3.37 4.87 -30.36
CA ASN A 21 3.62 3.81 -31.35
C ASN A 21 4.87 4.07 -32.23
N GLY A 22 5.96 4.56 -31.60
CA GLY A 22 7.24 4.81 -32.28
C GLY A 22 7.31 6.07 -33.12
N SER A 23 6.29 6.93 -33.15
CA SER A 23 6.37 8.24 -33.81
C SER A 23 7.17 9.22 -32.95
N SER A 24 8.25 9.76 -33.48
CA SER A 24 9.22 10.62 -32.77
C SER A 24 8.78 12.09 -32.67
N ASN A 25 7.52 12.35 -32.40
CA ASN A 25 6.95 13.71 -32.41
C ASN A 25 6.87 14.36 -31.02
N ALA A 26 7.59 13.83 -30.02
CA ALA A 26 7.71 14.44 -28.72
C ALA A 26 8.94 15.36 -28.66
N TYR A 27 8.90 16.37 -27.80
CA TYR A 27 10.09 17.13 -27.44
C TYR A 27 11.10 16.24 -26.70
N TRP A 28 12.38 16.61 -26.70
CA TRP A 28 13.43 15.84 -26.02
C TRP A 28 13.13 15.62 -24.54
N GLU A 29 12.58 16.63 -23.87
CA GLU A 29 12.14 16.62 -22.47
C GLU A 29 10.60 16.74 -22.44
N ALA A 30 9.89 15.80 -23.05
CA ALA A 30 8.44 15.83 -23.09
C ALA A 30 7.85 15.74 -21.66
N PRO A 31 6.95 16.67 -21.28
CA PRO A 31 6.38 16.66 -19.94
C PRO A 31 5.65 15.35 -19.61
N LEU A 32 5.85 14.89 -18.39
CA LEU A 32 5.21 13.71 -17.81
C LEU A 32 4.72 14.08 -16.43
N LEU A 33 3.42 14.23 -16.27
CA LEU A 33 2.80 14.73 -15.05
C LEU A 33 1.89 13.68 -14.43
N LEU A 34 1.83 13.61 -13.11
CA LEU A 34 0.78 12.87 -12.41
C LEU A 34 -0.54 13.63 -12.52
N ASN A 35 -1.65 12.90 -12.64
CA ASN A 35 -2.96 13.52 -12.49
C ASN A 35 -3.17 13.84 -11.00
N PRO A 36 -3.31 15.12 -10.60
CA PRO A 36 -3.41 15.49 -9.20
C PRO A 36 -4.68 14.96 -8.51
N GLN A 37 -5.71 14.65 -9.28
CA GLN A 37 -6.96 14.09 -8.77
C GLN A 37 -7.08 12.57 -8.97
N ASN A 38 -6.09 11.94 -9.59
CA ASN A 38 -5.97 10.49 -9.69
C ASN A 38 -4.49 10.10 -9.84
N GLN A 39 -3.80 9.91 -8.74
CA GLN A 39 -2.36 9.63 -8.70
C GLN A 39 -1.96 8.30 -9.38
N MET A 40 -2.93 7.44 -9.70
CA MET A 40 -2.69 6.25 -10.53
C MET A 40 -2.63 6.56 -12.03
N GLN A 41 -2.95 7.79 -12.41
CA GLN A 41 -2.90 8.27 -13.79
C GLN A 41 -1.69 9.15 -14.03
N VAL A 42 -1.03 8.90 -15.16
CA VAL A 42 0.08 9.70 -15.66
C VAL A 42 -0.34 10.34 -16.97
N LEU A 43 -0.08 11.61 -17.14
CA LEU A 43 -0.31 12.33 -18.39
C LEU A 43 1.02 12.56 -19.11
N HIS A 44 1.10 12.15 -20.35
CA HIS A 44 2.26 12.38 -21.23
C HIS A 44 1.91 13.38 -22.33
N PHE A 45 2.75 14.39 -22.45
CA PHE A 45 2.56 15.51 -23.35
C PHE A 45 3.59 15.48 -24.48
N ALA A 46 3.14 15.12 -25.68
CA ALA A 46 3.93 15.11 -26.91
C ALA A 46 3.34 16.10 -27.93
N ASN A 47 3.05 15.68 -29.16
CA ASN A 47 2.16 16.43 -30.08
C ASN A 47 0.69 16.29 -29.67
N SER A 48 0.41 15.21 -28.98
CA SER A 48 -0.89 14.87 -28.42
C SER A 48 -0.70 14.56 -26.94
N ILE A 49 -1.80 14.52 -26.22
CA ILE A 49 -1.84 14.13 -24.81
C ILE A 49 -2.25 12.66 -24.74
N TYR A 50 -1.50 11.90 -24.00
CA TYR A 50 -1.78 10.50 -23.69
C TYR A 50 -2.00 10.35 -22.20
N ARG A 51 -2.99 9.52 -21.83
CA ARG A 51 -3.27 9.15 -20.45
C ARG A 51 -2.79 7.73 -20.21
N GLY A 52 -1.92 7.54 -19.23
CA GLY A 52 -1.51 6.25 -18.74
C GLY A 52 -2.25 5.91 -17.44
N ASP A 53 -3.14 4.93 -17.49
CA ASP A 53 -3.79 4.37 -16.30
C ASP A 53 -2.86 3.34 -15.62
N LYS A 54 -3.19 2.93 -14.40
CA LYS A 54 -2.39 1.98 -13.61
C LYS A 54 -0.90 2.37 -13.56
N PHE A 55 -0.62 3.61 -13.16
CA PHE A 55 0.73 4.18 -13.08
C PHE A 55 1.48 4.19 -14.44
N GLY A 56 0.76 4.35 -15.53
CA GLY A 56 1.35 4.45 -16.86
C GLY A 56 1.68 3.10 -17.52
N THR A 57 1.04 2.02 -17.11
CA THR A 57 1.15 0.71 -17.76
C THR A 57 0.14 0.52 -18.89
N GLU A 58 -0.99 1.23 -18.86
CA GLU A 58 -2.03 1.19 -19.90
C GLU A 58 -2.22 2.59 -20.48
N TRP A 59 -1.89 2.77 -21.75
CA TRP A 59 -1.95 4.08 -22.40
C TRP A 59 -3.15 4.23 -23.34
N SER A 60 -3.77 5.39 -23.28
CA SER A 60 -4.83 5.78 -24.20
C SER A 60 -4.56 7.19 -24.75
N TYR A 61 -4.90 7.40 -26.02
CA TYR A 61 -4.93 8.73 -26.60
C TYR A 61 -6.04 9.57 -25.94
N LYS A 62 -5.73 10.82 -25.61
CA LYS A 62 -6.69 11.72 -25.01
C LYS A 62 -7.10 12.84 -25.97
N SER A 63 -6.17 13.64 -26.46
CA SER A 63 -6.48 14.73 -27.38
C SER A 63 -5.25 15.34 -28.04
N THR A 64 -5.51 16.19 -29.05
CA THR A 64 -4.50 17.04 -29.67
C THR A 64 -4.82 18.50 -29.38
N PRO A 65 -4.01 19.24 -28.63
CA PRO A 65 -4.31 20.60 -28.19
C PRO A 65 -4.12 21.70 -29.25
N GLY A 66 -3.88 21.35 -30.50
CA GLY A 66 -3.64 22.30 -31.58
C GLY A 66 -2.27 22.99 -31.53
N ILE A 67 -1.38 22.50 -30.72
CA ILE A 67 0.04 22.90 -30.62
C ILE A 67 0.90 21.68 -30.94
N ASN A 68 1.74 21.81 -31.97
CA ASN A 68 2.66 20.73 -32.32
C ASN A 68 3.84 20.70 -31.34
N THR A 69 4.18 19.53 -30.80
CA THR A 69 5.30 19.34 -29.88
C THR A 69 5.21 20.21 -28.64
N ILE A 70 4.50 19.75 -27.63
CA ILE A 70 4.33 20.45 -26.36
C ILE A 70 5.68 20.61 -25.67
N PHE A 71 5.97 21.81 -25.20
CA PHE A 71 7.20 22.18 -24.54
C PHE A 71 7.08 22.11 -23.03
N ASP A 72 5.97 22.61 -22.53
CA ASP A 72 5.65 22.63 -21.14
C ASP A 72 4.14 22.42 -20.93
N ALA A 73 3.76 21.87 -19.78
CA ALA A 73 2.39 21.56 -19.43
C ALA A 73 2.17 21.64 -17.92
N SER A 74 0.98 22.10 -17.54
CA SER A 74 0.53 22.11 -16.15
C SER A 74 -0.91 21.62 -16.05
N VAL A 75 -1.21 20.91 -14.96
CA VAL A 75 -2.54 20.43 -14.61
C VAL A 75 -2.94 21.07 -13.28
N ALA A 76 -4.12 21.68 -13.24
CA ALA A 76 -4.58 22.33 -12.03
C ALA A 76 -4.90 21.30 -10.93
N GLU A 77 -4.31 21.47 -9.73
CA GLU A 77 -4.54 20.55 -8.61
C GLU A 77 -5.98 20.57 -8.11
N SER A 78 -6.62 21.73 -8.15
CA SER A 78 -8.02 21.90 -7.75
C SER A 78 -9.03 21.34 -8.74
N ASP A 79 -8.64 21.15 -10.02
CA ASP A 79 -9.48 20.55 -11.07
C ASP A 79 -8.63 19.95 -12.19
N SER A 80 -8.47 18.65 -12.23
CA SER A 80 -7.65 17.95 -13.22
C SER A 80 -8.20 18.01 -14.66
N ASN A 81 -9.40 18.54 -14.88
CA ASN A 81 -9.92 18.84 -16.22
C ASN A 81 -9.32 20.13 -16.77
N VAL A 82 -8.75 20.98 -15.92
CA VAL A 82 -8.09 22.22 -16.31
C VAL A 82 -6.62 21.95 -16.58
N ILE A 83 -6.24 22.02 -17.85
CA ILE A 83 -4.87 21.72 -18.30
C ILE A 83 -4.40 22.86 -19.22
N ALA A 84 -3.20 23.36 -18.98
CA ALA A 84 -2.54 24.31 -19.86
C ALA A 84 -1.32 23.66 -20.52
N VAL A 85 -1.09 23.95 -21.79
CA VAL A 85 0.08 23.48 -22.55
C VAL A 85 0.71 24.62 -23.34
N SER A 86 2.03 24.64 -23.46
CA SER A 86 2.73 25.67 -24.22
C SER A 86 3.68 25.16 -25.27
N ARG A 87 3.95 26.02 -26.26
CA ARG A 87 5.06 25.95 -27.20
C ARG A 87 5.43 27.32 -27.75
N GLY A 88 6.68 27.69 -27.61
CA GLY A 88 7.16 29.00 -28.01
C GLY A 88 6.36 30.08 -27.28
N ASN A 89 5.70 30.96 -28.01
CA ASN A 89 4.87 32.03 -27.45
C ASN A 89 3.37 31.71 -27.37
N LYS A 90 2.98 30.45 -27.60
CA LYS A 90 1.59 30.01 -27.56
C LYS A 90 1.30 29.22 -26.31
N ILE A 91 0.12 29.49 -25.73
CA ILE A 91 -0.45 28.71 -24.64
C ILE A 91 -1.90 28.39 -24.95
N ASN A 92 -2.27 27.11 -24.83
CA ASN A 92 -3.63 26.65 -25.00
C ASN A 92 -4.11 26.01 -23.70
N LEU A 93 -5.37 26.24 -23.37
CA LEU A 93 -6.03 25.77 -22.16
C LEU A 93 -7.24 24.90 -22.53
N THR A 94 -7.48 23.87 -21.73
CA THR A 94 -8.73 23.11 -21.69
C THR A 94 -9.36 23.19 -20.32
N ASN A 95 -10.70 23.16 -20.25
CA ASN A 95 -11.49 23.07 -19.00
C ASN A 95 -12.35 21.80 -18.95
N ASP A 96 -12.22 20.93 -19.94
CA ASP A 96 -13.03 19.72 -20.10
C ASP A 96 -12.16 18.46 -20.28
N GLY A 97 -10.97 18.49 -19.68
CA GLY A 97 -10.01 17.40 -19.71
C GLY A 97 -9.45 17.11 -21.10
N GLY A 98 -9.42 18.09 -22.00
CA GLY A 98 -8.83 18.00 -23.32
C GLY A 98 -9.83 17.75 -24.45
N THR A 99 -11.13 17.79 -24.21
CA THR A 99 -12.14 17.66 -25.26
C THR A 99 -12.12 18.89 -26.18
N THR A 100 -12.01 20.08 -25.60
CA THR A 100 -11.87 21.35 -26.34
C THR A 100 -10.68 22.16 -25.84
N TRP A 101 -10.10 22.98 -26.74
CA TRP A 101 -8.91 23.78 -26.43
C TRP A 101 -9.11 25.22 -26.88
N GLN A 102 -8.74 26.17 -26.02
CA GLN A 102 -8.76 27.58 -26.28
C GLN A 102 -7.34 28.16 -26.24
N ASN A 103 -6.99 29.01 -27.21
CA ASN A 103 -5.76 29.79 -27.15
C ASN A 103 -5.93 30.96 -26.18
N ILE A 104 -5.07 31.07 -25.19
CA ILE A 104 -5.09 32.10 -24.14
C ILE A 104 -3.84 32.98 -24.18
N SER A 105 -3.15 33.06 -25.33
CA SER A 105 -1.91 33.84 -25.47
C SER A 105 -2.14 35.36 -25.61
N SER A 106 -3.39 35.81 -25.82
CA SER A 106 -3.72 37.23 -25.99
C SER A 106 -3.38 38.05 -24.74
N GLY A 107 -2.65 39.16 -24.89
CA GLY A 107 -2.18 39.96 -23.76
C GLY A 107 -0.81 39.61 -23.25
N LEU A 108 -0.23 38.48 -23.66
CA LEU A 108 1.15 38.12 -23.37
C LEU A 108 2.14 38.79 -24.32
N PRO A 109 3.42 38.96 -23.93
CA PRO A 109 4.41 39.76 -24.68
C PRO A 109 4.90 39.08 -25.96
N GLY A 110 4.47 37.87 -26.28
CA GLY A 110 4.87 37.14 -27.50
C GLY A 110 6.24 36.49 -27.47
N TYR A 111 6.80 36.27 -26.28
CA TYR A 111 8.08 35.59 -26.07
C TYR A 111 7.90 34.12 -25.77
N SER A 112 9.00 33.38 -25.81
CA SER A 112 9.02 31.93 -25.49
C SER A 112 8.68 31.72 -24.02
N ILE A 113 7.60 30.99 -23.77
CA ILE A 113 7.18 30.55 -22.45
C ILE A 113 8.16 29.48 -21.98
N THR A 114 8.60 29.55 -20.73
CA THR A 114 9.51 28.60 -20.11
C THR A 114 8.81 27.66 -19.14
N ASP A 115 7.79 28.17 -18.44
CA ASP A 115 7.05 27.38 -17.46
C ASP A 115 5.65 27.95 -17.21
N ILE A 116 4.73 27.08 -16.83
CA ILE A 116 3.32 27.37 -16.52
C ILE A 116 2.99 26.72 -15.18
N ALA A 117 2.47 27.48 -14.23
CA ALA A 117 1.96 26.94 -12.99
C ALA A 117 0.56 27.44 -12.67
N PHE A 118 -0.31 26.55 -12.21
CA PHE A 118 -1.58 26.92 -11.59
C PHE A 118 -1.41 27.18 -10.10
N ASP A 119 -2.27 28.02 -9.55
CA ASP A 119 -2.46 28.10 -8.11
C ASP A 119 -3.06 26.76 -7.63
N PRO A 120 -2.44 26.07 -6.66
CA PRO A 120 -2.91 24.77 -6.19
C PRO A 120 -4.36 24.74 -5.70
N LYS A 121 -4.85 25.88 -5.20
CA LYS A 121 -6.21 26.02 -4.65
C LYS A 121 -7.22 26.60 -5.64
N ASN A 122 -6.75 27.18 -6.75
CA ASN A 122 -7.63 27.92 -7.66
C ASN A 122 -7.21 27.78 -9.13
N ALA A 123 -7.87 26.90 -9.86
CA ALA A 123 -7.62 26.66 -11.28
C ALA A 123 -7.84 27.90 -12.19
N ASN A 124 -8.40 29.00 -11.67
CA ASN A 124 -8.52 30.24 -12.43
C ASN A 124 -7.22 31.06 -12.42
N THR A 125 -6.32 30.79 -11.49
CA THR A 125 -5.05 31.52 -11.36
C THR A 125 -3.93 30.77 -12.04
N ILE A 126 -3.30 31.41 -13.04
CA ILE A 126 -2.22 30.85 -13.85
C ILE A 126 -1.06 31.86 -13.85
N VAL A 127 0.15 31.35 -13.68
CA VAL A 127 1.38 32.13 -13.82
C VAL A 127 2.22 31.56 -14.96
N VAL A 128 2.81 32.43 -15.77
CA VAL A 128 3.70 32.05 -16.87
C VAL A 128 5.00 32.84 -16.83
N THR A 129 6.13 32.16 -17.10
CA THR A 129 7.47 32.75 -17.15
C THR A 129 8.03 32.75 -18.58
N PHE A 130 9.02 33.62 -18.84
CA PHE A 130 9.58 33.81 -20.16
C PHE A 130 11.10 33.74 -20.20
N ASN A 131 11.63 33.07 -21.20
CA ASN A 131 13.06 33.03 -21.53
C ASN A 131 13.49 34.32 -22.21
N ARG A 132 14.00 35.30 -21.44
CA ARG A 132 14.33 36.60 -22.01
C ARG A 132 15.41 37.34 -21.25
N TYR A 133 16.42 37.81 -21.96
CA TYR A 133 17.53 38.63 -21.43
C TYR A 133 17.31 40.14 -21.51
N GLN A 134 16.30 40.62 -22.25
CA GLN A 134 16.11 42.07 -22.42
C GLN A 134 15.53 42.70 -21.17
N ASP A 135 16.03 43.88 -20.84
CA ASP A 135 15.56 44.73 -19.72
C ASP A 135 14.36 45.55 -20.12
N ASP A 136 13.25 44.85 -20.40
CA ASP A 136 11.99 45.46 -20.83
C ASP A 136 10.84 45.19 -19.85
N GLY A 137 11.16 44.62 -18.68
CA GLY A 137 10.21 44.35 -17.62
C GLY A 137 9.11 43.32 -17.98
N LYS A 138 9.42 42.33 -18.84
CA LYS A 138 8.41 41.38 -19.36
C LYS A 138 8.86 39.94 -19.13
N LYS A 139 9.06 39.55 -17.84
CA LYS A 139 9.61 38.23 -17.44
C LYS A 139 8.57 37.25 -16.95
N ILE A 140 7.46 37.75 -16.35
CA ILE A 140 6.45 36.92 -15.70
C ILE A 140 5.09 37.63 -15.72
N TYR A 141 4.04 36.84 -16.00
CA TYR A 141 2.66 37.31 -16.04
C TYR A 141 1.78 36.38 -15.21
N ILE A 142 0.72 36.94 -14.63
CA ILE A 142 -0.32 36.24 -13.89
C ILE A 142 -1.69 36.53 -14.52
N SER A 143 -2.52 35.50 -14.53
CA SER A 143 -3.95 35.61 -14.84
C SER A 143 -4.74 35.13 -13.63
N PHE A 144 -5.90 35.75 -13.35
CA PHE A 144 -6.85 35.29 -12.33
C PHE A 144 -8.19 34.83 -12.96
N ASP A 145 -8.23 34.70 -14.29
CA ASP A 145 -9.42 34.42 -15.10
C ASP A 145 -9.13 33.42 -16.23
N GLN A 146 -8.26 32.44 -15.94
CA GLN A 146 -7.86 31.38 -16.88
C GLN A 146 -7.29 31.90 -18.19
N GLY A 147 -6.50 32.97 -18.13
CA GLY A 147 -5.85 33.55 -19.30
C GLY A 147 -6.72 34.43 -20.17
N SER A 148 -7.95 34.78 -19.74
CA SER A 148 -8.79 35.78 -20.43
C SER A 148 -8.16 37.17 -20.36
N SER A 149 -7.44 37.46 -19.28
CA SER A 149 -6.61 38.65 -19.12
C SER A 149 -5.29 38.31 -18.39
N TRP A 150 -4.24 39.12 -18.68
CA TRP A 150 -2.90 38.91 -18.10
C TRP A 150 -2.37 40.20 -17.49
N GLN A 151 -1.86 40.09 -16.27
CA GLN A 151 -1.16 41.14 -15.55
C GLN A 151 0.34 40.88 -15.54
N ASN A 152 1.14 41.87 -15.92
CA ASN A 152 2.59 41.82 -15.78
C ASN A 152 2.99 42.02 -14.32
N ILE A 153 3.73 41.06 -13.76
CA ILE A 153 4.20 41.09 -12.36
C ILE A 153 5.72 41.03 -12.28
N THR A 154 6.44 41.43 -13.30
CA THR A 154 7.92 41.44 -13.34
C THR A 154 8.55 42.37 -12.29
N TYR A 155 7.95 43.57 -12.11
CA TYR A 155 8.40 44.59 -11.14
C TYR A 155 9.93 44.79 -11.12
N ASN A 156 10.58 44.54 -9.95
CA ASN A 156 12.00 44.74 -9.71
C ASN A 156 12.89 43.49 -10.02
N LEU A 157 12.37 42.50 -10.74
CA LEU A 157 13.23 41.36 -11.13
C LEU A 157 14.37 41.80 -12.04
N ASN A 158 15.52 41.22 -11.81
CA ASN A 158 16.71 41.44 -12.64
C ASN A 158 16.49 41.05 -14.10
N ASN A 159 17.31 41.62 -14.98
CA ASN A 159 17.29 41.29 -16.41
C ASN A 159 17.92 39.92 -16.71
N MET A 160 17.21 38.87 -16.38
CA MET A 160 17.60 37.48 -16.66
C MET A 160 16.39 36.65 -17.08
N PRO A 161 16.59 35.55 -17.82
CA PRO A 161 15.55 34.57 -18.08
C PRO A 161 15.03 33.97 -16.77
N LEU A 162 13.71 33.83 -16.69
CA LEU A 162 13.06 32.94 -15.73
C LEU A 162 12.81 31.59 -16.40
N LEU A 163 13.06 30.51 -15.70
CA LEU A 163 13.03 29.16 -16.23
C LEU A 163 11.93 28.29 -15.62
N THR A 164 11.54 28.60 -14.39
CA THR A 164 10.54 27.84 -13.65
C THR A 164 9.79 28.72 -12.65
N VAL A 165 8.58 28.28 -12.27
CA VAL A 165 7.72 28.97 -11.30
C VAL A 165 6.95 27.97 -10.45
N ALA A 166 6.87 28.19 -9.15
CA ALA A 166 6.03 27.41 -8.24
C ALA A 166 5.19 28.35 -7.36
N LEU A 167 3.93 27.97 -7.11
CA LEU A 167 3.02 28.70 -6.23
C LEU A 167 2.84 27.96 -4.92
N ASP A 168 2.93 28.69 -3.80
CA ASP A 168 2.73 28.14 -2.47
C ASP A 168 1.26 27.75 -2.26
N HIS A 169 1.04 26.54 -1.76
CA HIS A 169 -0.26 25.98 -1.40
C HIS A 169 -0.86 26.58 -0.12
N SER A 170 -0.10 27.37 0.62
CA SER A 170 -0.51 27.94 1.91
C SER A 170 -1.40 29.19 1.73
N ASP A 171 -2.00 29.62 2.84
CA ASP A 171 -2.80 30.85 2.85
C ASP A 171 -1.95 32.12 2.66
N SER A 172 -0.62 32.01 2.80
CA SER A 172 0.32 33.11 2.58
C SER A 172 0.55 33.44 1.12
N SER A 173 0.20 32.52 0.21
CA SER A 173 0.24 32.67 -1.25
C SER A 173 1.50 33.36 -1.77
N TYR A 174 2.64 32.71 -1.65
CA TYR A 174 3.90 33.15 -2.25
C TYR A 174 4.08 32.55 -3.65
N ILE A 175 4.72 33.31 -4.52
CA ILE A 175 5.21 32.85 -5.82
C ILE A 175 6.72 32.76 -5.74
N TYR A 176 7.29 31.64 -6.13
CA TYR A 176 8.72 31.40 -6.26
C TYR A 176 9.07 31.28 -7.74
N VAL A 177 10.16 31.89 -8.16
CA VAL A 177 10.68 31.76 -9.53
C VAL A 177 12.15 31.38 -9.52
N GLY A 178 12.51 30.47 -10.40
CA GLY A 178 13.90 30.09 -10.65
C GLY A 178 14.40 30.71 -11.94
N GLY A 179 15.64 31.21 -11.92
CA GLY A 179 16.30 31.78 -13.06
C GLY A 179 17.75 31.32 -13.19
N GLU A 180 18.54 32.00 -14.01
CA GLU A 180 19.93 31.62 -14.24
C GLU A 180 20.88 31.81 -13.04
N ILE A 181 20.51 32.68 -12.10
CA ILE A 181 21.38 33.02 -10.95
C ILE A 181 20.70 32.83 -9.61
N GLY A 182 19.66 32.03 -9.53
CA GLY A 182 19.03 31.69 -8.25
C GLY A 182 17.52 31.76 -8.25
N ILE A 183 16.97 31.86 -7.04
CA ILE A 183 15.53 31.83 -6.75
C ILE A 183 15.10 33.18 -6.21
N TYR A 184 13.94 33.65 -6.62
CA TYR A 184 13.27 34.83 -6.07
C TYR A 184 11.87 34.45 -5.60
N TYR A 185 11.36 35.17 -4.63
CA TYR A 185 9.98 35.04 -4.18
C TYR A 185 9.29 36.38 -4.00
N LYS A 186 7.98 36.38 -4.07
CA LYS A 186 7.10 37.49 -3.66
C LYS A 186 5.76 36.97 -3.16
N SER A 187 5.07 37.75 -2.33
CA SER A 187 3.64 37.51 -2.09
C SER A 187 2.85 37.70 -3.39
N ILE A 188 1.82 36.88 -3.62
CA ILE A 188 0.98 36.96 -4.84
C ILE A 188 0.44 38.38 -5.06
N ASN A 189 0.05 39.07 -3.98
CA ASN A 189 -0.45 40.43 -3.99
C ASN A 189 0.64 41.50 -3.83
N GLY A 190 1.89 41.13 -3.63
CA GLY A 190 3.01 42.06 -3.47
C GLY A 190 3.52 42.57 -4.80
N THR A 191 4.34 43.62 -4.73
CA THR A 191 4.95 44.25 -5.91
C THR A 191 6.50 44.17 -5.87
N GLU A 192 7.07 43.46 -4.91
CA GLU A 192 8.50 43.36 -4.74
C GLU A 192 8.97 41.91 -4.71
N TRP A 193 9.94 41.58 -5.52
CA TRP A 193 10.65 40.30 -5.53
C TRP A 193 11.86 40.36 -4.64
N THR A 194 12.04 39.36 -3.80
CA THR A 194 13.16 39.19 -2.89
C THR A 194 13.98 37.97 -3.28
N LEU A 195 15.31 38.11 -3.27
CA LEU A 195 16.23 37.00 -3.53
C LEU A 195 16.13 35.95 -2.42
N TYR A 196 16.07 34.66 -2.79
CA TYR A 196 15.89 33.52 -1.87
C TYR A 196 16.97 32.43 -2.06
N ASN A 197 18.22 32.80 -2.04
CA ASN A 197 19.31 31.88 -2.36
C ASN A 197 19.83 31.06 -1.17
N ASN A 198 19.60 31.44 0.07
CA ASN A 198 19.91 30.69 1.32
C ASN A 198 20.97 29.55 1.17
N ASN A 199 22.22 29.93 0.88
CA ASN A 199 23.34 29.03 0.57
C ASN A 199 23.26 28.30 -0.80
N LEU A 200 22.23 28.50 -1.59
CA LEU A 200 22.22 28.03 -2.97
C LEU A 200 23.37 28.73 -3.74
N PRO A 201 24.29 27.99 -4.34
CA PRO A 201 25.34 28.61 -5.16
C PRO A 201 24.71 29.30 -6.37
N ASN A 202 25.43 30.21 -6.98
CA ASN A 202 25.04 30.77 -8.27
C ASN A 202 24.91 29.63 -9.29
N ALA A 203 23.71 29.21 -9.54
CA ALA A 203 23.37 28.10 -10.43
C ALA A 203 22.07 28.41 -11.16
N CYS A 204 22.00 27.94 -12.37
CA CYS A 204 20.77 27.97 -13.16
C CYS A 204 19.76 27.01 -12.53
N VAL A 205 18.63 27.54 -12.08
CA VAL A 205 17.54 26.76 -11.50
C VAL A 205 16.58 26.38 -12.63
N LYS A 206 16.50 25.08 -12.89
CA LYS A 206 15.75 24.51 -14.02
C LYS A 206 14.34 24.14 -13.67
N ASP A 207 14.11 23.79 -12.41
CA ASP A 207 12.81 23.33 -11.94
C ASP A 207 12.64 23.64 -10.46
N LEU A 208 11.42 23.97 -10.05
CA LEU A 208 11.01 24.28 -8.67
C LEU A 208 9.76 23.48 -8.32
N GLU A 209 9.85 22.72 -7.22
CA GLU A 209 8.74 21.96 -6.67
C GLU A 209 8.55 22.25 -5.18
N ILE A 210 7.31 22.28 -4.74
CA ILE A 210 6.98 22.43 -3.32
C ILE A 210 6.55 21.08 -2.75
N HIS A 211 7.29 20.60 -1.74
CA HIS A 211 6.86 19.46 -0.97
C HIS A 211 5.99 19.91 0.21
N TYR A 212 4.67 19.75 0.07
CA TYR A 212 3.66 20.31 0.99
C TYR A 212 3.84 19.85 2.43
N GLY A 213 3.91 18.53 2.64
CA GLY A 213 4.00 17.96 3.99
C GLY A 213 5.19 18.47 4.80
N SER A 214 6.34 18.70 4.16
CA SER A 214 7.54 19.21 4.86
C SER A 214 7.70 20.73 4.78
N ASN A 215 6.82 21.45 4.08
CA ASN A 215 6.95 22.89 3.83
C ASN A 215 8.31 23.27 3.21
N ARG A 216 8.76 22.51 2.20
CA ARG A 216 10.05 22.67 1.55
C ARG A 216 9.90 23.04 0.09
N LEU A 217 10.66 24.04 -0.33
CA LEU A 217 10.93 24.32 -1.74
C LEU A 217 12.12 23.48 -2.17
N ARG A 218 11.96 22.71 -3.24
CA ARG A 218 13.00 21.92 -3.88
C ARG A 218 13.37 22.55 -5.20
N ALA A 219 14.66 22.61 -5.48
CA ALA A 219 15.20 23.22 -6.68
C ALA A 219 16.13 22.25 -7.41
N ALA A 220 15.81 21.94 -8.65
CA ALA A 220 16.70 21.23 -9.56
C ALA A 220 17.59 22.24 -10.27
N THR A 221 18.92 22.09 -10.14
CA THR A 221 19.88 23.03 -10.72
C THR A 221 20.69 22.40 -11.84
N TYR A 222 21.07 23.21 -12.81
CA TYR A 222 21.99 22.75 -13.83
C TYR A 222 23.42 22.67 -13.30
N GLY A 223 23.91 21.45 -13.12
CA GLY A 223 25.30 21.18 -12.72
C GLY A 223 25.63 21.31 -11.23
N ARG A 224 24.65 21.59 -10.36
CA ARG A 224 24.85 21.70 -8.91
C ARG A 224 23.92 20.79 -8.09
N GLY A 225 23.22 19.85 -8.72
CA GLY A 225 22.35 18.87 -8.08
C GLY A 225 21.01 19.44 -7.61
N LEU A 226 20.40 18.78 -6.63
CA LEU A 226 19.14 19.14 -6.04
C LEU A 226 19.35 19.85 -4.70
N TRP A 227 18.59 20.91 -4.46
CA TRP A 227 18.61 21.70 -3.26
C TRP A 227 17.24 21.75 -2.64
N GLU A 228 17.22 21.85 -1.31
CA GLU A 228 15.98 21.95 -0.56
C GLU A 228 16.10 23.00 0.54
N TYR A 229 15.10 23.84 0.67
CA TYR A 229 15.03 24.81 1.75
C TYR A 229 13.58 25.04 2.22
N THR A 230 13.40 25.50 3.47
CA THR A 230 12.08 25.75 4.05
C THR A 230 11.37 26.86 3.29
N LEU A 231 10.05 26.76 3.08
CA LEU A 231 9.26 27.86 2.52
C LEU A 231 9.33 29.10 3.41
N VAL A 232 9.12 30.27 2.80
CA VAL A 232 9.17 31.55 3.52
C VAL A 232 8.20 31.54 4.70
N GLY A 233 8.73 31.86 5.90
CA GLY A 233 7.96 31.90 7.14
C GLY A 233 7.64 30.53 7.76
N ARG A 234 8.25 29.42 7.30
CA ARG A 234 7.93 28.05 7.72
C ARG A 234 9.06 27.31 8.46
N ASN A 235 10.02 28.02 9.06
CA ASN A 235 11.22 27.40 9.63
C ASN A 235 10.97 26.37 10.74
N ASP A 236 9.93 26.54 11.55
CA ASP A 236 9.67 25.73 12.75
C ASP A 236 8.35 24.93 12.65
N TYR A 237 7.95 24.56 11.44
CA TYR A 237 6.74 23.80 11.22
C TYR A 237 6.99 22.29 11.30
N PRO A 238 6.01 21.48 11.74
CA PRO A 238 6.10 20.03 11.63
C PRO A 238 6.39 19.60 10.18
N ALA A 239 7.24 18.61 9.98
CA ALA A 239 7.58 18.12 8.66
C ALA A 239 7.00 16.71 8.46
N ILE A 240 5.94 16.57 7.66
CA ILE A 240 5.36 15.30 7.27
C ILE A 240 6.11 14.82 6.02
N THR A 241 6.89 13.74 6.13
CA THR A 241 7.80 13.31 5.06
C THR A 241 7.35 12.06 4.32
N ASN A 242 6.69 11.15 4.98
CA ASN A 242 6.14 9.92 4.39
C ASN A 242 4.68 9.77 4.80
N THR A 243 3.86 9.32 3.87
CA THR A 243 2.43 9.10 4.12
C THR A 243 1.98 7.90 3.28
N SER A 244 1.29 6.95 3.91
CA SER A 244 0.73 5.78 3.24
C SER A 244 -0.61 5.39 3.86
N ILE A 245 -1.37 4.54 3.18
CA ILE A 245 -2.63 3.99 3.67
C ILE A 245 -2.56 2.50 3.95
N THR A 246 -1.40 1.91 3.92
CA THR A 246 -1.19 0.47 4.06
C THR A 246 -0.22 0.17 5.19
N SER A 247 -0.26 -1.06 5.68
CA SER A 247 0.67 -1.56 6.68
C SER A 247 2.09 -1.73 6.15
N THR A 248 2.26 -1.77 4.83
CA THR A 248 3.56 -1.90 4.16
C THR A 248 3.88 -0.66 3.34
N PRO A 249 5.12 -0.12 3.41
CA PRO A 249 5.53 1.09 2.69
C PRO A 249 5.40 0.98 1.16
N ASP A 250 5.43 -0.23 0.63
CA ASP A 250 5.48 -0.50 -0.81
C ASP A 250 4.08 -0.63 -1.44
N ASP A 251 3.02 -0.76 -0.64
CA ASP A 251 1.66 -0.88 -1.11
C ASP A 251 0.87 0.41 -0.85
N VAL A 252 0.66 1.17 -1.90
CA VAL A 252 0.00 2.48 -1.85
C VAL A 252 -1.47 2.46 -2.27
N THR A 253 -2.01 1.29 -2.62
CA THR A 253 -3.38 1.18 -3.14
C THR A 253 -4.35 0.67 -2.08
N PRO A 254 -5.53 1.31 -1.92
CA PRO A 254 -6.56 0.82 -1.02
C PRO A 254 -7.17 -0.49 -1.53
N LYS A 255 -7.35 -1.43 -0.61
CA LYS A 255 -7.81 -2.80 -0.90
C LYS A 255 -9.29 -2.96 -0.62
N LYS A 256 -10.00 -3.71 -1.51
CA LYS A 256 -11.39 -4.07 -1.30
C LYS A 256 -11.53 -4.96 -0.05
N GLY A 257 -12.48 -4.63 0.81
CA GLY A 257 -12.85 -5.47 1.95
C GLY A 257 -11.84 -5.52 3.11
N ILE A 258 -10.70 -4.81 3.00
CA ILE A 258 -9.65 -4.79 4.02
C ILE A 258 -9.65 -3.45 4.73
N ASP A 259 -9.52 -3.48 6.06
CA ASP A 259 -9.32 -2.30 6.89
C ASP A 259 -7.89 -1.79 6.77
N GLN A 260 -7.75 -0.54 6.35
CA GLN A 260 -6.45 0.10 6.13
C GLN A 260 -6.27 1.29 7.04
N TYR A 261 -5.03 1.50 7.45
CA TYR A 261 -4.66 2.60 8.34
C TYR A 261 -3.84 3.64 7.61
N VAL A 262 -4.03 4.91 7.95
CA VAL A 262 -3.16 5.98 7.51
C VAL A 262 -1.91 5.98 8.37
N HIS A 263 -0.75 5.94 7.73
CA HIS A 263 0.56 6.05 8.36
C HIS A 263 1.23 7.36 7.92
N ALA A 264 2.01 7.96 8.81
CA ALA A 264 2.83 9.13 8.49
C ALA A 264 4.11 9.15 9.32
N THR A 265 5.19 9.66 8.74
CA THR A 265 6.41 10.03 9.48
C THR A 265 6.44 11.55 9.64
N ILE A 266 6.47 12.03 10.89
CA ILE A 266 6.39 13.46 11.21
C ILE A 266 7.59 13.85 12.06
N ALA A 267 8.50 14.63 11.49
CA ALA A 267 9.65 15.17 12.21
C ALA A 267 9.30 16.55 12.77
N TYR A 268 9.45 16.72 14.08
CA TYR A 268 9.28 17.99 14.78
C TYR A 268 10.06 17.98 16.09
N THR A 269 10.75 19.08 16.39
CA THR A 269 11.55 19.19 17.63
C THR A 269 10.75 19.66 18.85
N GLY A 270 9.56 20.22 18.61
CA GLY A 270 8.64 20.67 19.68
C GLY A 270 7.55 19.63 19.98
N THR A 271 6.48 20.10 20.61
CA THR A 271 5.31 19.27 20.95
C THR A 271 4.23 19.38 19.86
N LEU A 272 3.73 18.26 19.37
CA LEU A 272 2.54 18.19 18.53
C LEU A 272 1.31 18.10 19.43
N THR A 273 0.32 18.95 19.19
CA THR A 273 -0.96 18.97 19.92
C THR A 273 -2.04 18.18 19.22
N GLU A 274 -1.94 18.07 17.90
CA GLU A 274 -2.90 17.34 17.08
C GLU A 274 -2.20 16.74 15.88
N VAL A 275 -2.47 15.47 15.63
CA VAL A 275 -2.14 14.81 14.35
C VAL A 275 -3.37 14.03 13.91
N LYS A 276 -3.83 14.30 12.71
CA LYS A 276 -5.04 13.69 12.16
C LYS A 276 -4.96 13.44 10.66
N ALA A 277 -5.75 12.48 10.20
CA ALA A 277 -6.05 12.28 8.81
C ALA A 277 -7.48 12.75 8.50
N LEU A 278 -7.64 13.54 7.45
CA LEU A 278 -8.95 13.84 6.85
C LEU A 278 -9.15 12.93 5.65
N TRP A 279 -10.36 12.41 5.45
CA TRP A 279 -10.63 11.52 4.33
C TRP A 279 -12.08 11.60 3.85
N SER A 280 -12.32 11.13 2.62
CA SER A 280 -13.64 10.96 2.00
C SER A 280 -13.60 9.88 0.93
N LEU A 281 -14.77 9.38 0.52
CA LEU A 281 -14.93 8.44 -0.58
C LEU A 281 -15.71 9.10 -1.71
N ASN A 282 -15.20 8.91 -2.94
CA ASN A 282 -15.83 9.31 -4.20
C ASN A 282 -16.01 10.84 -4.40
N ASP A 283 -15.54 11.64 -3.47
CA ASP A 283 -15.48 13.10 -3.55
C ASP A 283 -14.28 13.65 -2.78
N GLN A 284 -13.88 14.89 -3.04
CA GLN A 284 -12.73 15.54 -2.40
C GLN A 284 -13.09 16.35 -1.16
N SER A 285 -14.26 16.14 -0.57
CA SER A 285 -14.77 16.96 0.53
C SER A 285 -13.97 16.79 1.83
N LEU A 286 -13.26 15.65 2.01
CA LEU A 286 -12.47 15.31 3.19
C LEU A 286 -13.27 15.51 4.49
N THR A 287 -14.52 15.07 4.50
CA THR A 287 -15.48 15.33 5.58
C THR A 287 -15.30 14.46 6.80
N ASN A 288 -14.59 13.34 6.67
CA ASN A 288 -14.30 12.44 7.79
C ASN A 288 -12.94 12.76 8.39
N GLU A 289 -12.82 12.60 9.71
CA GLU A 289 -11.60 12.85 10.47
C GLU A 289 -11.24 11.64 11.33
N ILE A 290 -9.95 11.29 11.35
CA ILE A 290 -9.39 10.25 12.22
C ILE A 290 -8.18 10.82 12.93
N THR A 291 -8.18 10.77 14.27
CA THR A 291 -6.99 11.08 15.07
C THR A 291 -5.89 10.06 14.80
N MET A 292 -4.66 10.53 14.71
CA MET A 292 -3.48 9.67 14.60
C MET A 292 -2.74 9.58 15.93
N THR A 293 -2.19 8.42 16.25
CA THR A 293 -1.42 8.15 17.46
C THR A 293 0.05 7.91 17.11
N ASN A 294 0.96 8.35 17.97
CA ASN A 294 2.37 8.06 17.81
C ASN A 294 2.63 6.58 18.16
N ILE A 295 3.25 5.85 17.25
CA ILE A 295 3.59 4.43 17.39
C ILE A 295 5.08 4.18 17.66
N GLY A 296 5.85 5.27 17.88
CA GLY A 296 7.28 5.24 18.21
C GLY A 296 8.11 6.17 17.34
N GLY A 297 9.01 6.93 17.97
CA GLY A 297 9.83 7.92 17.27
C GLY A 297 8.99 8.96 16.53
N ASN A 298 9.22 9.11 15.25
CA ASN A 298 8.49 10.03 14.37
C ASN A 298 7.30 9.37 13.65
N ASN A 299 6.97 8.11 13.94
CA ASN A 299 5.95 7.36 13.21
C ASN A 299 4.57 7.49 13.85
N TRP A 300 3.59 7.75 13.04
CA TRP A 300 2.19 7.94 13.41
C TRP A 300 1.28 7.03 12.61
N LYS A 301 0.21 6.57 13.25
CA LYS A 301 -0.81 5.69 12.66
C LYS A 301 -2.19 6.19 13.06
N SER A 302 -3.18 6.12 12.17
CA SER A 302 -4.56 6.42 12.51
C SER A 302 -5.06 5.49 13.63
N ALA A 303 -5.78 6.06 14.61
CA ALA A 303 -6.27 5.32 15.77
C ALA A 303 -7.30 4.25 15.39
N THR A 304 -8.03 4.48 14.33
CA THR A 304 -8.97 3.54 13.72
C THR A 304 -8.66 3.39 12.23
N PRO A 305 -9.04 2.26 11.60
CA PRO A 305 -8.87 2.12 10.16
C PRO A 305 -9.82 3.05 9.40
N ILE A 306 -9.44 3.39 8.19
CA ILE A 306 -10.38 3.85 7.18
C ILE A 306 -11.21 2.63 6.78
N GLY A 307 -12.50 2.64 7.06
CA GLY A 307 -13.38 1.48 6.90
C GLY A 307 -13.35 0.86 5.49
N ARG A 308 -13.87 -0.36 5.40
CA ARG A 308 -13.87 -1.16 4.15
C ARG A 308 -14.47 -0.43 2.97
N LYS A 309 -13.91 -0.63 1.80
CA LYS A 309 -14.27 0.01 0.54
C LYS A 309 -14.65 -1.01 -0.50
N GLU A 310 -15.49 -0.58 -1.43
CA GLU A 310 -15.89 -1.41 -2.56
C GLU A 310 -15.02 -1.15 -3.79
N LEU A 311 -15.05 -2.11 -4.70
CA LEU A 311 -14.32 -2.01 -5.97
C LEU A 311 -14.77 -0.78 -6.75
N GLY A 312 -13.80 0.02 -7.18
CA GLY A 312 -14.04 1.22 -7.97
C GLY A 312 -14.20 2.49 -7.16
N ASP A 313 -14.35 2.41 -5.83
CA ASP A 313 -14.33 3.60 -4.97
C ASP A 313 -13.03 4.38 -5.14
N MET A 314 -13.13 5.70 -5.05
CA MET A 314 -12.00 6.61 -5.00
C MET A 314 -11.83 7.11 -3.56
N LEU A 315 -10.74 6.74 -2.91
CA LEU A 315 -10.38 7.24 -1.58
C LEU A 315 -9.57 8.52 -1.71
N TYR A 316 -9.97 9.56 -1.00
CA TYR A 316 -9.21 10.79 -0.82
C TYR A 316 -8.80 10.94 0.63
N PHE A 317 -7.55 11.30 0.89
CA PHE A 317 -7.11 11.59 2.26
C PHE A 317 -5.90 12.53 2.28
N LYS A 318 -5.72 13.23 3.40
CA LYS A 318 -4.51 13.99 3.72
C LYS A 318 -4.20 13.91 5.22
N VAL A 319 -2.95 14.13 5.58
CA VAL A 319 -2.49 14.18 6.96
C VAL A 319 -2.22 15.62 7.34
N ILE A 320 -2.62 15.98 8.57
CA ILE A 320 -2.42 17.28 9.18
C ILE A 320 -1.70 17.09 10.50
N ALA A 321 -0.67 17.90 10.75
CA ALA A 321 0.04 17.97 12.02
C ALA A 321 0.05 19.41 12.54
N THR A 322 -0.37 19.61 13.79
CA THR A 322 -0.42 20.91 14.45
C THR A 322 0.47 20.92 15.68
N SER A 323 1.34 21.92 15.78
CA SER A 323 2.23 22.12 16.94
C SER A 323 1.53 22.85 18.09
N SER A 324 2.14 22.81 19.29
CA SER A 324 1.70 23.59 20.44
C SER A 324 1.74 25.11 20.23
N LEU A 325 2.46 25.56 19.22
CA LEU A 325 2.53 26.97 18.81
C LEU A 325 1.47 27.32 17.74
N GLY A 326 0.58 26.39 17.38
CA GLY A 326 -0.43 26.58 16.35
C GLY A 326 0.08 26.48 14.91
N GLN A 327 1.34 26.09 14.71
CA GLN A 327 1.92 25.89 13.38
C GLN A 327 1.34 24.61 12.77
N LYS A 328 0.81 24.72 11.58
CA LYS A 328 0.10 23.64 10.90
C LYS A 328 0.81 23.25 9.61
N SER A 329 1.06 21.96 9.43
CA SER A 329 1.51 21.37 8.17
C SER A 329 0.49 20.36 7.67
N GLU A 330 0.33 20.28 6.37
CA GLU A 330 -0.58 19.33 5.73
C GLU A 330 0.04 18.76 4.46
N THR A 331 -0.28 17.51 4.14
CA THR A 331 0.16 16.87 2.90
C THR A 331 -0.72 17.31 1.73
N TYR A 332 -0.33 16.90 0.52
CA TYR A 332 -1.27 16.82 -0.60
C TYR A 332 -2.50 16.02 -0.20
N THR A 333 -3.59 16.22 -0.92
CA THR A 333 -4.69 15.26 -0.89
C THR A 333 -4.31 14.08 -1.76
N PHE A 334 -3.98 12.96 -1.12
CA PHE A 334 -3.75 11.70 -1.80
C PHE A 334 -5.08 11.14 -2.29
N ASN A 335 -5.06 10.46 -3.42
CA ASN A 335 -6.24 9.83 -3.97
C ASN A 335 -5.87 8.51 -4.62
N TYR A 336 -6.60 7.46 -4.28
CA TYR A 336 -6.36 6.11 -4.77
C TYR A 336 -7.68 5.44 -5.09
N LYS A 337 -7.73 4.79 -6.26
CA LYS A 337 -8.87 3.98 -6.64
C LYS A 337 -8.76 2.59 -6.01
N VAL A 338 -9.85 2.12 -5.43
CA VAL A 338 -9.93 0.75 -4.92
C VAL A 338 -9.96 -0.21 -6.09
N HIS A 339 -8.97 -1.07 -6.19
CA HIS A 339 -8.84 -2.07 -7.23
C HIS A 339 -9.17 -3.46 -6.73
N GLU A 340 -9.58 -4.30 -7.65
CA GLU A 340 -9.55 -5.72 -7.45
C GLU A 340 -8.11 -6.19 -7.60
N PHE A 341 -7.67 -7.06 -6.68
CA PHE A 341 -6.32 -7.62 -6.77
C PHE A 341 -6.32 -8.66 -7.88
N ILE A 342 -5.45 -8.44 -8.86
CA ILE A 342 -5.16 -9.41 -9.90
C ILE A 342 -3.76 -9.95 -9.58
N TYR A 343 -3.69 -11.21 -9.18
CA TYR A 343 -2.41 -11.90 -9.05
C TYR A 343 -1.72 -11.91 -10.42
N CYS A 344 -0.40 -11.88 -10.39
CA CYS A 344 0.38 -11.97 -11.62
C CYS A 344 0.03 -13.24 -12.40
N ASP A 345 0.01 -13.13 -13.71
CA ASP A 345 -0.16 -14.28 -14.58
C ASP A 345 0.98 -15.29 -14.35
N ALA A 346 0.61 -16.54 -14.22
CA ALA A 346 1.54 -17.65 -14.10
C ALA A 346 0.98 -18.84 -14.84
N ILE A 347 1.81 -19.48 -15.64
CA ILE A 347 1.44 -20.66 -16.41
C ILE A 347 2.63 -21.61 -16.50
N GLY A 348 2.37 -22.89 -16.53
CA GLY A 348 3.35 -23.89 -16.94
C GLY A 348 3.54 -23.85 -18.44
N SER A 349 4.78 -23.96 -18.93
CA SER A 349 5.05 -24.02 -20.36
C SER A 349 5.31 -25.44 -20.87
N GLU A 350 5.46 -25.57 -22.19
CA GLU A 350 5.74 -26.84 -22.86
C GLU A 350 6.89 -27.62 -22.21
N GLY A 351 6.71 -28.91 -22.05
CA GLY A 351 7.68 -29.81 -21.40
C GLY A 351 7.15 -30.50 -20.16
N THR A 352 5.92 -30.15 -19.73
CA THR A 352 5.26 -30.81 -18.59
C THR A 352 4.95 -32.28 -18.85
N GLY A 353 5.25 -32.81 -20.01
CA GLY A 353 4.89 -34.13 -20.55
C GLY A 353 4.58 -35.25 -19.56
N SER A 354 5.02 -35.09 -18.33
CA SER A 354 4.74 -35.95 -17.18
C SER A 354 4.96 -35.27 -15.82
N ASP A 355 5.48 -34.04 -15.76
CA ASP A 355 5.89 -33.37 -14.52
C ASP A 355 4.78 -32.43 -14.05
N TYR A 356 3.75 -32.98 -13.46
CA TYR A 356 2.63 -32.20 -12.94
C TYR A 356 2.32 -32.57 -11.49
N ILE A 357 1.64 -31.65 -10.82
CA ILE A 357 1.12 -31.83 -9.47
C ILE A 357 -0.07 -32.79 -9.54
N LYS A 358 0.02 -33.92 -8.86
CA LYS A 358 -1.02 -34.93 -8.84
C LYS A 358 -2.02 -34.75 -7.73
N ALA A 359 -1.56 -34.25 -6.60
CA ALA A 359 -2.41 -33.96 -5.47
C ALA A 359 -1.76 -32.97 -4.51
N VAL A 360 -2.58 -32.18 -3.86
CA VAL A 360 -2.23 -31.31 -2.75
C VAL A 360 -3.02 -31.71 -1.52
N ASN A 361 -2.31 -32.02 -0.42
CA ASN A 361 -2.89 -32.44 0.84
C ASN A 361 -2.59 -31.38 1.91
N LEU A 362 -3.62 -30.83 2.54
CA LEU A 362 -3.48 -29.84 3.61
C LEU A 362 -4.67 -29.94 4.57
N ASN A 363 -4.36 -30.07 5.86
CA ASN A 363 -5.36 -30.13 6.94
C ASN A 363 -6.52 -31.13 6.71
N GLY A 364 -6.19 -32.32 6.20
CA GLY A 364 -7.16 -33.40 5.96
C GLY A 364 -8.00 -33.23 4.68
N VAL A 365 -7.77 -32.18 3.91
CA VAL A 365 -8.35 -31.98 2.58
C VAL A 365 -7.35 -32.38 1.52
N THR A 366 -7.79 -33.16 0.54
CA THR A 366 -6.99 -33.57 -0.62
C THR A 366 -7.64 -33.02 -1.89
N GLN A 367 -6.90 -32.23 -2.64
CA GLN A 367 -7.23 -31.85 -4.02
C GLN A 367 -6.38 -32.68 -4.97
N THR A 368 -7.00 -33.33 -5.92
CA THR A 368 -6.31 -34.03 -7.00
C THR A 368 -6.45 -33.23 -8.30
N SER A 369 -5.40 -33.24 -9.09
CA SER A 369 -5.33 -32.55 -10.39
C SER A 369 -4.76 -33.46 -11.48
N GLY A 370 -4.78 -32.99 -12.69
CA GLY A 370 -4.14 -33.57 -13.85
C GLY A 370 -3.12 -32.61 -14.43
N GLN A 371 -2.68 -32.86 -15.65
CA GLN A 371 -1.75 -31.99 -16.37
C GLN A 371 -2.49 -30.78 -16.96
N ASP A 372 -2.54 -29.67 -16.24
CA ASP A 372 -3.37 -28.52 -16.59
C ASP A 372 -2.56 -27.27 -16.97
N TYR A 373 -1.22 -27.27 -16.85
CA TYR A 373 -0.32 -26.12 -16.96
C TYR A 373 -0.62 -25.00 -15.94
N TYR A 374 -1.89 -24.65 -15.77
CA TYR A 374 -2.41 -23.80 -14.73
C TYR A 374 -3.76 -24.35 -14.25
N GLY A 375 -3.80 -24.74 -12.99
CA GLY A 375 -4.99 -25.21 -12.30
C GLY A 375 -5.58 -24.12 -11.41
N ASP A 376 -6.80 -23.65 -11.73
CA ASP A 376 -7.56 -22.79 -10.83
C ASP A 376 -8.41 -23.64 -9.88
N PHE A 377 -7.87 -23.89 -8.71
CA PHE A 377 -8.53 -24.59 -7.60
C PHE A 377 -8.94 -23.64 -6.48
N THR A 378 -9.19 -22.38 -6.76
CA THR A 378 -9.58 -21.38 -5.75
C THR A 378 -10.92 -21.68 -5.07
N ASN A 379 -11.73 -22.54 -5.66
CA ASN A 379 -12.93 -23.10 -5.02
C ASN A 379 -12.60 -24.13 -3.92
N THR A 380 -11.40 -24.71 -3.91
CA THR A 380 -10.90 -25.57 -2.83
C THR A 380 -10.34 -24.70 -1.74
N ARG A 381 -10.99 -24.69 -0.57
CA ARG A 381 -10.61 -23.90 0.58
C ARG A 381 -9.97 -24.77 1.64
N PHE A 382 -8.78 -24.39 2.08
CA PHE A 382 -8.10 -24.96 3.23
C PHE A 382 -8.30 -24.05 4.45
N GLU A 383 -9.04 -24.52 5.45
CA GLU A 383 -9.20 -23.80 6.72
C GLU A 383 -8.09 -24.25 7.68
N LEU A 384 -7.29 -23.30 8.15
CA LEU A 384 -6.11 -23.52 8.99
C LEU A 384 -6.27 -22.77 10.30
N SER A 385 -5.84 -23.38 11.39
CA SER A 385 -5.76 -22.69 12.67
C SER A 385 -4.54 -21.76 12.71
N ASP A 386 -4.71 -20.55 13.23
CA ASP A 386 -3.64 -19.54 13.34
C ASP A 386 -2.57 -19.89 14.38
N ASN A 387 -2.89 -20.76 15.35
CA ASN A 387 -2.05 -21.04 16.52
C ASN A 387 -1.28 -22.35 16.47
N ILE A 388 -1.42 -23.14 15.39
CA ILE A 388 -0.68 -24.38 15.18
C ILE A 388 -0.02 -24.41 13.80
N ALA A 389 1.06 -25.17 13.68
CA ALA A 389 1.68 -25.43 12.38
C ALA A 389 0.92 -26.51 11.61
N HIS A 390 0.76 -26.31 10.31
CA HIS A 390 0.12 -27.25 9.39
C HIS A 390 1.13 -27.78 8.39
N GLU A 391 1.06 -29.05 8.07
CA GLU A 391 1.88 -29.65 7.01
C GLU A 391 1.14 -29.58 5.68
N LEU A 392 1.77 -28.94 4.69
CA LEU A 392 1.36 -28.97 3.29
C LEU A 392 2.17 -30.06 2.59
N GLU A 393 1.49 -31.05 2.02
CA GLU A 393 2.12 -32.09 1.20
C GLU A 393 1.69 -31.91 -0.27
N VAL A 394 2.68 -31.80 -1.15
CA VAL A 394 2.49 -31.78 -2.61
C VAL A 394 2.97 -33.11 -3.17
N VAL A 395 2.09 -33.79 -3.91
CA VAL A 395 2.37 -35.07 -4.54
C VAL A 395 2.54 -34.86 -6.04
N MET A 396 3.72 -35.20 -6.56
CA MET A 396 4.02 -35.12 -8.00
C MET A 396 3.65 -36.43 -8.71
N GLN A 397 3.36 -36.36 -9.99
CA GLN A 397 3.13 -37.55 -10.80
C GLN A 397 4.41 -38.35 -11.03
N TYR A 398 5.54 -37.65 -11.17
CA TYR A 398 6.87 -38.25 -11.34
C TYR A 398 7.85 -37.65 -10.33
N ASN A 399 8.98 -38.29 -10.13
CA ASN A 399 10.00 -37.91 -9.15
C ASN A 399 11.36 -37.82 -9.87
N TRP A 400 11.60 -36.68 -10.49
CA TRP A 400 12.90 -36.41 -11.12
C TRP A 400 13.80 -35.65 -10.14
N ASP A 401 15.08 -36.01 -10.08
CA ASP A 401 16.06 -35.39 -9.16
C ASP A 401 16.24 -33.87 -9.36
N SER A 402 15.74 -33.36 -10.49
CA SER A 402 15.84 -31.93 -10.86
C SER A 402 14.57 -31.14 -10.63
N ASP A 403 13.49 -31.78 -10.18
CA ASP A 403 12.23 -31.10 -9.93
C ASP A 403 12.24 -30.40 -8.58
N SER A 404 11.66 -29.22 -8.55
CA SER A 404 11.48 -28.42 -7.35
C SER A 404 10.01 -28.02 -7.20
N VAL A 405 9.56 -27.97 -5.94
CA VAL A 405 8.22 -27.49 -5.58
C VAL A 405 8.38 -26.29 -4.66
N THR A 406 7.59 -25.27 -4.89
CA THR A 406 7.50 -24.10 -4.01
C THR A 406 6.06 -23.63 -3.93
N ALA A 407 5.69 -23.01 -2.82
CA ALA A 407 4.41 -22.36 -2.68
C ALA A 407 4.57 -20.98 -2.02
N TRP A 408 3.59 -20.13 -2.23
CA TRP A 408 3.45 -18.82 -1.60
C TRP A 408 2.04 -18.70 -1.04
N ILE A 409 1.92 -18.07 0.10
CA ILE A 409 0.63 -17.67 0.66
C ILE A 409 0.65 -16.15 0.80
N ASP A 410 -0.24 -15.47 0.11
CA ASP A 410 -0.44 -14.03 0.23
C ASP A 410 -1.08 -13.72 1.59
N TYR A 411 -0.26 -13.70 2.66
CA TYR A 411 -0.71 -13.51 4.04
C TYR A 411 -1.30 -12.13 4.30
N ASN A 412 -0.79 -11.13 3.59
CA ASN A 412 -1.22 -9.74 3.74
C ASN A 412 -2.41 -9.38 2.83
N GLY A 413 -2.77 -10.25 1.88
CA GLY A 413 -3.87 -10.09 0.95
C GLY A 413 -3.61 -8.98 -0.07
N ASP A 414 -2.35 -8.80 -0.55
CA ASP A 414 -2.00 -7.72 -1.47
C ASP A 414 -1.92 -8.12 -2.95
N ALA A 415 -2.30 -9.38 -3.24
CA ALA A 415 -2.21 -10.01 -4.55
C ALA A 415 -0.79 -10.00 -5.17
N SER A 416 0.22 -9.91 -4.33
CA SER A 416 1.61 -10.06 -4.68
C SER A 416 2.21 -11.19 -3.86
N PHE A 417 3.06 -11.99 -4.45
CA PHE A 417 3.78 -13.03 -3.74
C PHE A 417 5.21 -12.59 -3.50
N THR A 418 5.57 -12.37 -2.25
CA THR A 418 6.89 -11.92 -1.83
C THR A 418 7.75 -13.08 -1.30
N ASN A 419 9.04 -12.83 -1.09
CA ASN A 419 9.93 -13.83 -0.50
C ASN A 419 9.55 -14.20 0.94
N ASP A 420 8.95 -13.27 1.69
CA ASP A 420 8.49 -13.52 3.08
C ASP A 420 7.23 -14.38 3.14
N GLU A 421 6.55 -14.54 2.01
CA GLU A 421 5.35 -15.37 1.84
C GLU A 421 5.67 -16.72 1.21
N GLN A 422 6.91 -16.93 0.83
CA GLN A 422 7.38 -18.18 0.24
C GLN A 422 7.55 -19.29 1.29
N LEU A 423 6.99 -20.46 1.01
CA LEU A 423 7.15 -21.64 1.82
C LEU A 423 8.42 -22.42 1.42
N ILE A 424 9.15 -22.86 2.41
CA ILE A 424 10.34 -23.71 2.21
C ILE A 424 9.91 -25.16 2.22
N PHE A 425 10.10 -25.84 1.10
CA PHE A 425 9.82 -27.25 0.94
C PHE A 425 11.03 -28.13 1.24
N THR A 426 10.75 -29.35 1.69
CA THR A 426 11.73 -30.43 1.68
C THR A 426 12.11 -30.82 0.25
N GLU A 427 13.26 -31.46 0.05
CA GLU A 427 13.58 -32.05 -1.25
C GLU A 427 12.50 -33.06 -1.66
N LEU A 428 12.22 -33.12 -2.96
CA LEU A 428 11.26 -34.06 -3.51
C LEU A 428 11.77 -35.49 -3.34
N ALA A 429 11.06 -36.29 -2.56
CA ALA A 429 11.39 -37.67 -2.32
C ALA A 429 10.14 -38.56 -2.34
N ASN A 430 10.23 -39.72 -3.00
CA ASN A 430 9.07 -40.62 -3.14
C ASN A 430 7.82 -39.94 -3.70
N PHE A 431 7.97 -39.08 -4.71
CA PHE A 431 6.93 -38.30 -5.32
C PHE A 431 6.30 -37.24 -4.44
N LYS A 432 6.88 -36.86 -3.31
CA LYS A 432 6.32 -35.94 -2.33
C LYS A 432 7.33 -34.88 -1.91
N ALA A 433 6.83 -33.68 -1.77
CA ALA A 433 7.53 -32.59 -1.11
C ALA A 433 6.61 -32.01 -0.02
N THR A 434 7.16 -31.62 1.12
CA THR A 434 6.38 -31.09 2.24
C THR A 434 6.90 -29.73 2.67
N ALA A 435 6.00 -28.87 3.12
CA ALA A 435 6.32 -27.58 3.74
C ALA A 435 5.49 -27.39 5.01
N THR A 436 6.00 -26.59 5.93
CA THR A 436 5.26 -26.20 7.13
C THR A 436 4.66 -24.81 6.94
N ILE A 437 3.35 -24.70 7.14
CA ILE A 437 2.61 -23.44 7.17
C ILE A 437 2.42 -23.03 8.62
N GLN A 438 2.94 -21.86 8.98
CA GLN A 438 2.72 -21.22 10.27
C GLN A 438 2.17 -19.82 10.01
N ALA A 439 0.99 -19.52 10.56
CA ALA A 439 0.40 -18.22 10.43
C ALA A 439 1.31 -17.12 11.02
N PRO A 440 1.56 -16.00 10.29
CA PRO A 440 2.15 -14.80 10.88
C PRO A 440 1.26 -14.23 12.00
N GLN A 441 1.87 -13.49 12.95
CA GLN A 441 1.13 -12.89 14.08
C GLN A 441 0.03 -11.90 13.67
N ASP A 442 0.20 -11.29 12.52
CA ASP A 442 -0.68 -10.25 11.95
C ASP A 442 -1.50 -10.74 10.75
N VAL A 443 -1.60 -12.06 10.57
CA VAL A 443 -2.40 -12.63 9.49
C VAL A 443 -3.87 -12.20 9.60
N ASN A 444 -4.48 -11.89 8.46
CA ASN A 444 -5.89 -11.55 8.39
C ASN A 444 -6.75 -12.79 8.64
N LEU A 445 -7.31 -12.90 9.85
CA LEU A 445 -8.21 -13.99 10.20
C LEU A 445 -9.54 -13.87 9.46
N ASP A 446 -10.19 -15.00 9.23
CA ASP A 446 -11.49 -15.11 8.58
C ASP A 446 -11.55 -14.54 7.14
N THR A 447 -10.39 -14.30 6.53
CA THR A 447 -10.25 -13.79 5.16
C THR A 447 -9.76 -14.90 4.24
N ASP A 448 -10.33 -14.97 3.04
CA ASP A 448 -9.84 -15.85 1.98
C ASP A 448 -8.56 -15.28 1.38
N LEU A 449 -7.46 -16.02 1.55
CA LEU A 449 -6.13 -15.69 1.04
C LEU A 449 -5.78 -16.62 -0.11
N ARG A 450 -4.96 -16.15 -1.04
CA ARG A 450 -4.47 -16.97 -2.14
C ARG A 450 -3.23 -17.75 -1.73
N MET A 451 -3.22 -19.05 -2.01
CA MET A 451 -2.03 -19.87 -2.04
C MET A 451 -1.74 -20.27 -3.49
N ARG A 452 -0.53 -20.04 -3.95
CA ARG A 452 -0.03 -20.51 -5.25
C ARG A 452 1.02 -21.57 -5.01
N ILE A 453 0.89 -22.72 -5.69
CA ILE A 453 1.88 -23.80 -5.70
C ILE A 453 2.44 -23.88 -7.10
N ARG A 454 3.77 -24.04 -7.21
CA ARG A 454 4.45 -24.22 -8.49
C ARG A 454 5.40 -25.39 -8.41
N SER A 455 5.31 -26.28 -9.38
CA SER A 455 6.39 -27.22 -9.71
C SER A 455 7.24 -26.65 -10.84
N GLN A 456 8.54 -26.91 -10.81
CA GLN A 456 9.45 -26.43 -11.86
C GLN A 456 10.59 -27.41 -12.06
N TYR A 457 10.88 -27.71 -13.34
CA TYR A 457 12.02 -28.49 -13.76
C TYR A 457 13.28 -27.63 -13.81
N TYR A 458 14.36 -28.11 -13.23
CA TYR A 458 15.74 -27.59 -13.32
C TYR A 458 15.91 -26.09 -12.99
N SER A 459 15.42 -25.64 -11.83
CA SER A 459 15.61 -24.27 -11.38
C SER A 459 15.96 -24.17 -9.91
N ASN A 460 17.00 -23.40 -9.61
CA ASN A 460 17.36 -22.98 -8.26
C ASN A 460 16.62 -21.69 -7.83
N TYR A 461 15.85 -21.08 -8.73
CA TYR A 461 15.10 -19.86 -8.48
C TYR A 461 13.67 -20.06 -8.91
N MET A 462 12.76 -19.96 -7.96
CA MET A 462 11.32 -20.10 -8.17
C MET A 462 10.68 -18.71 -8.17
N ASP A 463 9.95 -18.40 -9.23
CA ASP A 463 9.21 -17.16 -9.41
C ASP A 463 7.70 -17.49 -9.37
N PRO A 464 6.91 -16.82 -8.54
CA PRO A 464 5.47 -17.07 -8.50
C PRO A 464 4.75 -16.69 -9.80
N CYS A 465 5.39 -15.88 -10.65
CA CYS A 465 4.81 -15.28 -11.85
C CYS A 465 5.47 -15.80 -13.14
N GLY A 466 4.80 -15.51 -14.27
CA GLY A 466 5.35 -15.75 -15.60
C GLY A 466 5.26 -17.20 -16.06
N ASP A 467 5.76 -17.40 -17.28
CA ASP A 467 5.77 -18.67 -17.99
C ASP A 467 7.08 -19.43 -17.71
N LYS A 468 6.98 -20.63 -17.13
CA LYS A 468 8.12 -21.50 -16.80
C LYS A 468 7.78 -22.95 -17.02
N TYR A 469 8.81 -23.80 -17.18
CA TYR A 469 8.64 -25.26 -17.22
C TYR A 469 8.06 -25.77 -15.90
N GLY A 470 6.99 -26.54 -15.96
CA GLY A 470 6.28 -27.11 -14.82
C GLY A 470 4.81 -26.76 -14.81
N GLU A 471 4.21 -26.76 -13.65
CA GLU A 471 2.78 -26.50 -13.44
C GLU A 471 2.57 -25.48 -12.32
N VAL A 472 1.45 -24.77 -12.39
CA VAL A 472 1.01 -23.80 -11.38
C VAL A 472 -0.41 -24.14 -10.95
N GLU A 473 -0.66 -24.12 -9.66
CA GLU A 473 -1.99 -24.30 -9.08
C GLU A 473 -2.29 -23.24 -8.04
N ASP A 474 -3.46 -22.62 -8.15
CA ASP A 474 -3.95 -21.61 -7.21
C ASP A 474 -5.07 -22.15 -6.33
N TYR A 475 -4.98 -21.89 -5.02
CA TYR A 475 -5.89 -22.34 -3.98
C TYR A 475 -6.36 -21.20 -3.08
N THR A 476 -7.40 -21.46 -2.28
CA THR A 476 -7.81 -20.58 -1.19
C THR A 476 -7.39 -21.15 0.15
N VAL A 477 -6.73 -20.33 0.96
CA VAL A 477 -6.40 -20.61 2.36
C VAL A 477 -7.11 -19.60 3.26
N LYS A 478 -7.69 -20.06 4.35
CA LYS A 478 -8.34 -19.21 5.33
C LYS A 478 -7.81 -19.55 6.72
N PHE A 479 -7.22 -18.56 7.40
CA PHE A 479 -6.84 -18.72 8.79
C PHE A 479 -8.00 -18.38 9.71
N ILE A 480 -8.31 -19.29 10.62
CA ILE A 480 -9.33 -19.13 11.63
C ILE A 480 -8.67 -19.14 13.01
N HIS A 481 -9.13 -18.25 13.88
CA HIS A 481 -8.72 -18.34 15.27
C HIS A 481 -9.34 -19.60 15.86
N SER A 482 -8.52 -20.60 16.10
CA SER A 482 -8.96 -21.73 16.88
C SER A 482 -9.14 -21.28 18.33
N THR A 483 -10.33 -20.77 18.64
CA THR A 483 -10.81 -21.05 19.97
C THR A 483 -10.72 -22.56 20.10
N ILE A 484 -10.02 -23.07 21.10
CA ILE A 484 -10.19 -24.46 21.48
C ILE A 484 -11.68 -24.55 21.85
N ASP A 485 -12.51 -24.74 20.83
CA ASP A 485 -13.83 -25.27 21.05
C ASP A 485 -13.54 -26.65 21.62
N ILE A 486 -13.71 -26.77 22.91
CA ILE A 486 -13.90 -28.07 23.54
C ILE A 486 -15.13 -28.59 22.79
N LYS A 487 -14.89 -29.36 21.70
CA LYS A 487 -15.97 -30.16 21.09
C LYS A 487 -16.71 -30.71 22.27
N ASP A 488 -18.01 -30.49 22.35
CA ASP A 488 -18.90 -31.12 23.28
C ASP A 488 -18.63 -32.63 23.22
N VAL A 489 -17.62 -33.03 23.98
CA VAL A 489 -17.41 -34.44 24.28
C VAL A 489 -18.69 -34.79 24.99
N SER A 490 -19.48 -35.66 24.42
CA SER A 490 -20.74 -36.15 24.94
C SER A 490 -20.65 -36.17 26.46
N THR A 491 -21.38 -35.26 27.13
CA THR A 491 -21.22 -34.95 28.53
C THR A 491 -21.46 -36.20 29.32
N LEU A 492 -20.37 -36.87 29.70
CA LEU A 492 -20.43 -37.99 30.65
C LEU A 492 -20.96 -37.41 31.95
N GLU A 493 -22.16 -37.83 32.38
CA GLU A 493 -22.67 -37.48 33.70
C GLU A 493 -21.84 -38.16 34.78
N ALA A 494 -20.88 -37.44 35.33
CA ALA A 494 -20.02 -37.87 36.40
C ALA A 494 -20.09 -36.88 37.56
N PHE A 495 -19.94 -37.38 38.77
CA PHE A 495 -20.00 -36.59 39.99
C PHE A 495 -18.78 -36.91 40.86
N ILE A 496 -18.26 -35.92 41.57
CA ILE A 496 -17.19 -36.08 42.58
C ILE A 496 -17.73 -35.71 43.97
N SER A 497 -17.58 -36.60 44.94
CA SER A 497 -18.05 -36.41 46.31
C SER A 497 -17.15 -37.14 47.32
N PRO A 498 -16.79 -36.52 48.45
CA PRO A 498 -17.01 -35.12 48.80
C PRO A 498 -16.09 -34.18 48.01
N ASN A 499 -16.62 -33.01 47.69
CA ASN A 499 -15.84 -31.93 47.09
C ASN A 499 -16.27 -30.61 47.81
N PRO A 500 -15.41 -30.04 48.66
CA PRO A 500 -13.99 -30.31 48.87
C PRO A 500 -13.66 -31.67 49.51
N SER A 501 -12.56 -32.29 49.05
CA SER A 501 -11.98 -33.53 49.54
C SER A 501 -10.92 -33.27 50.59
N LYS A 502 -10.74 -34.21 51.51
CA LYS A 502 -9.71 -34.14 52.56
C LYS A 502 -8.59 -35.13 52.34
N ASP A 503 -8.92 -36.41 52.22
CA ASP A 503 -8.00 -37.53 52.03
C ASP A 503 -8.50 -38.57 51.02
N ARG A 504 -9.77 -38.42 50.61
CA ARG A 504 -10.41 -39.29 49.63
C ARG A 504 -11.57 -38.58 48.94
N PHE A 505 -11.89 -39.00 47.74
CA PHE A 505 -13.08 -38.66 47.02
C PHE A 505 -13.58 -39.85 46.19
N ASN A 506 -14.85 -39.87 45.89
CA ASN A 506 -15.47 -40.87 45.01
C ASN A 506 -15.90 -40.23 43.72
N VAL A 507 -15.63 -40.88 42.61
CA VAL A 507 -16.16 -40.52 41.30
C VAL A 507 -17.30 -41.48 40.97
N SER A 508 -18.50 -40.96 40.75
CA SER A 508 -19.71 -41.74 40.44
C SER A 508 -20.19 -41.40 39.04
N LEU A 509 -20.57 -42.42 38.29
CA LEU A 509 -21.19 -42.33 36.97
C LEU A 509 -22.65 -42.66 37.04
N ALA A 510 -23.50 -42.03 36.22
CA ALA A 510 -24.91 -42.33 36.10
C ALA A 510 -25.19 -43.77 35.59
N LYS A 511 -24.26 -44.36 34.87
CA LYS A 511 -24.31 -45.73 34.33
C LYS A 511 -22.97 -46.44 34.48
N LYS A 512 -23.04 -47.77 34.63
CA LYS A 512 -21.85 -48.62 34.66
C LYS A 512 -21.11 -48.54 33.31
N SER A 513 -19.78 -48.41 33.38
CA SER A 513 -18.90 -48.30 32.24
C SER A 513 -17.91 -49.51 32.17
N ALA A 514 -17.47 -49.87 30.97
CA ALA A 514 -16.48 -50.94 30.79
C ALA A 514 -15.15 -50.60 31.45
N PHE A 515 -14.80 -49.31 31.51
CA PHE A 515 -13.72 -48.80 32.33
C PHE A 515 -14.04 -47.40 32.84
N LEU A 516 -13.47 -47.03 33.96
CA LEU A 516 -13.43 -45.71 34.53
C LEU A 516 -11.98 -45.35 34.86
N GLN A 517 -11.47 -44.33 34.15
CA GLN A 517 -10.16 -43.76 34.41
C GLN A 517 -10.33 -42.35 34.94
N VAL A 518 -9.64 -42.04 36.02
CA VAL A 518 -9.61 -40.70 36.62
C VAL A 518 -8.19 -40.22 36.65
N GLU A 519 -7.95 -39.09 36.07
CA GLU A 519 -6.67 -38.39 36.08
C GLU A 519 -6.85 -37.04 36.74
N VAL A 520 -6.04 -36.70 37.74
CA VAL A 520 -6.08 -35.41 38.41
C VAL A 520 -4.85 -34.61 37.99
N ILE A 521 -5.08 -33.42 37.50
CA ILE A 521 -4.03 -32.47 37.09
C ILE A 521 -4.06 -31.23 38.00
N ASP A 522 -2.88 -30.67 38.25
CA ASP A 522 -2.74 -29.38 38.94
C ASP A 522 -3.00 -28.18 37.97
N ILE A 523 -2.92 -26.97 38.50
CA ILE A 523 -3.15 -25.73 37.73
C ILE A 523 -2.10 -25.48 36.63
N THR A 524 -1.00 -26.23 36.63
CA THR A 524 0.04 -26.16 35.60
C THR A 524 -0.16 -27.21 34.49
N GLY A 525 -1.20 -28.05 34.60
CA GLY A 525 -1.50 -29.13 33.66
C GLY A 525 -0.71 -30.44 33.98
N LYS A 526 0.06 -30.46 35.05
CA LYS A 526 0.83 -31.65 35.44
C LYS A 526 -0.07 -32.69 36.11
N THR A 527 -0.04 -33.94 35.63
CA THR A 527 -0.73 -35.08 36.27
C THR A 527 -0.13 -35.35 37.66
N VAL A 528 -0.96 -35.30 38.67
CA VAL A 528 -0.59 -35.54 40.08
C VAL A 528 -1.18 -36.83 40.64
N LEU A 529 -2.21 -37.38 39.98
CA LEU A 529 -2.81 -38.66 40.34
C LEU A 529 -3.48 -39.28 39.11
N ARG A 530 -3.40 -40.63 38.99
CA ARG A 530 -4.11 -41.41 37.99
C ARG A 530 -4.56 -42.74 38.57
N GLU A 531 -5.86 -43.04 38.40
CA GLU A 531 -6.47 -44.30 38.78
C GLU A 531 -7.35 -44.84 37.66
N ARG A 532 -7.42 -46.18 37.51
CA ARG A 532 -8.30 -46.86 36.53
C ARG A 532 -8.89 -48.12 37.14
N ARG A 533 -10.17 -48.33 36.88
CA ARG A 533 -10.92 -49.55 37.22
C ARG A 533 -11.78 -49.98 36.04
N GLU A 534 -12.03 -51.26 35.95
CA GLU A 534 -12.86 -51.85 34.91
C GLU A 534 -14.18 -52.33 35.48
N ASN A 535 -15.23 -52.24 34.66
CA ASN A 535 -16.60 -52.70 34.99
C ASN A 535 -17.19 -52.05 36.22
N VAL A 536 -17.02 -50.74 36.41
CA VAL A 536 -17.52 -50.00 37.60
C VAL A 536 -18.36 -48.82 37.21
N SER A 537 -19.24 -48.38 38.17
CA SER A 537 -19.94 -47.10 38.13
C SER A 537 -19.39 -46.11 39.14
N ASP A 538 -18.60 -46.60 40.11
CA ASP A 538 -18.07 -45.80 41.21
C ASP A 538 -16.58 -46.17 41.45
N LEU A 539 -15.79 -45.15 41.77
CA LEU A 539 -14.36 -45.31 42.06
C LEU A 539 -13.95 -44.43 43.24
N GLU A 540 -13.69 -45.05 44.41
CA GLU A 540 -13.08 -44.36 45.53
C GLU A 540 -11.59 -44.17 45.32
N ILE A 541 -11.13 -42.94 45.43
CA ILE A 541 -9.72 -42.54 45.26
C ILE A 541 -9.20 -41.96 46.56
N LYS A 542 -8.20 -42.58 47.16
CA LYS A 542 -7.45 -42.05 48.30
C LYS A 542 -6.29 -41.21 47.80
N HIS A 543 -6.05 -40.06 48.41
CA HIS A 543 -5.00 -39.15 47.98
C HIS A 543 -4.28 -38.50 49.16
N SER A 544 -3.09 -37.97 48.85
CA SER A 544 -2.26 -37.13 49.72
C SER A 544 -1.92 -35.82 49.05
N LEU A 545 -2.84 -35.29 48.21
CA LEU A 545 -2.63 -34.06 47.50
C LEU A 545 -2.58 -32.88 48.44
N ALA A 546 -1.76 -31.89 48.19
CA ALA A 546 -1.74 -30.64 48.94
C ALA A 546 -3.06 -29.87 48.82
N SER A 547 -3.38 -29.06 49.82
CA SER A 547 -4.56 -28.19 49.74
C SER A 547 -4.47 -27.30 48.53
N GLY A 548 -5.52 -27.29 47.70
CA GLY A 548 -5.53 -26.57 46.45
C GLY A 548 -6.70 -26.91 45.52
N THR A 549 -6.71 -26.32 44.37
CA THR A 549 -7.68 -26.60 43.28
C THR A 549 -7.00 -27.44 42.21
N TYR A 550 -7.68 -28.49 41.79
CA TYR A 550 -7.25 -29.42 40.75
C TYR A 550 -8.37 -29.63 39.73
N ILE A 551 -8.05 -30.20 38.58
CA ILE A 551 -9.02 -30.67 37.59
C ILE A 551 -8.93 -32.21 37.56
N ALA A 552 -10.08 -32.85 37.76
CA ALA A 552 -10.24 -34.30 37.60
C ALA A 552 -10.80 -34.55 36.18
N ILE A 553 -10.03 -35.23 35.36
CA ILE A 553 -10.39 -35.71 34.04
C ILE A 553 -10.90 -37.15 34.18
N ILE A 554 -12.16 -37.36 33.83
CA ILE A 554 -12.87 -38.64 33.97
C ILE A 554 -13.11 -39.18 32.58
N GLN A 555 -12.60 -40.39 32.30
CA GLN A 555 -12.62 -41.03 31.00
C GLN A 555 -13.29 -42.39 31.08
N THR A 556 -14.15 -42.71 30.15
CA THR A 556 -14.88 -43.98 30.03
C THR A 556 -15.00 -44.38 28.56
N ASP A 557 -15.56 -45.59 28.30
CA ASP A 557 -15.98 -46.00 26.96
C ASP A 557 -17.18 -45.22 26.41
N ASN A 558 -17.89 -44.43 27.23
CA ASN A 558 -19.05 -43.64 26.86
C ASN A 558 -18.77 -42.12 26.74
N GLY A 559 -17.52 -41.70 26.96
CA GLY A 559 -17.14 -40.29 26.84
C GLY A 559 -16.17 -39.84 27.95
N GLN A 560 -16.00 -38.53 28.01
CA GLN A 560 -15.09 -37.88 28.96
C GLN A 560 -15.82 -36.74 29.68
N SER A 561 -15.44 -36.46 30.92
CA SER A 561 -15.89 -35.31 31.71
C SER A 561 -14.72 -34.68 32.45
N GLN A 562 -14.78 -33.40 32.69
CA GLN A 562 -13.83 -32.64 33.50
C GLN A 562 -14.52 -31.97 34.65
N LEU A 563 -14.08 -32.21 35.85
CA LEU A 563 -14.69 -31.68 37.08
C LEU A 563 -13.64 -31.00 37.95
N LYS A 564 -14.03 -29.88 38.56
CA LYS A 564 -13.21 -29.19 39.54
C LYS A 564 -13.15 -30.03 40.83
N LEU A 565 -11.95 -30.34 41.32
CA LEU A 565 -11.68 -30.98 42.60
C LEU A 565 -10.99 -29.95 43.52
N VAL A 566 -11.57 -29.73 44.69
CA VAL A 566 -10.96 -28.89 45.72
C VAL A 566 -10.47 -29.81 46.86
N VAL A 567 -9.22 -29.64 47.26
CA VAL A 567 -8.58 -30.39 48.38
C VAL A 567 -8.36 -29.39 49.52
N LYS A 568 -8.77 -29.81 50.76
CA LYS A 568 -8.63 -29.02 51.99
C LYS A 568 -7.54 -29.57 52.89
#